data_b415c6ddd2e492ada1f8c73804f9b73c
#
_entry.id   b415c6ddd2e492ada1f8c73804f9b73c
#
_cell.length_a   1.000
_cell.length_b   1.000
_cell.length_c   1.000
_cell.angle_alpha   90.00
_cell.angle_beta   90.00
_cell.angle_gamma   90.00
#
_symmetry.space_group_name_H-M   'P 1'
#
loop_
_entity.id
_entity.type
_entity.pdbx_description
1 polymer ?
#
loop_
_entity_poly.entity_id
_entity_poly.type
_entity_poly.pdbx_seq_one_letter_code
_entity_poly.pdbx_strand_id
1 'polypeptide(L)'
;VGKILMRQALTREVIAPMPLDICVGHSQGGIAYLLVQAMENALREADSSRHVACLLTQVEVEENDPAFKVPTKFIGEFYAKDEAHKIEREMGFKMKEEPGRGWRHVVPSPKPCHICDISLVQVLAQRGTIVIAGGGGGIPVIRGPKGVRRGVQAVIDKDLTSALMANVLGIKLLMILTAVPKVAINYGTSKQQELDQLDLLELKALQN
;
A
#
# COMPACT_ATOMS: atom_id res chain seq x y z
N VAL A 1 -3.07 -7.90 3.03
CA VAL A 1 -1.81 -8.24 3.71
C VAL A 1 -2.08 -8.73 5.13
N GLY A 2 -2.73 -7.95 6.02
CA GLY A 2 -2.94 -8.31 7.43
C GLY A 2 -3.64 -9.64 7.65
N LYS A 3 -4.67 -9.97 6.87
CA LYS A 3 -5.35 -11.29 6.93
C LYS A 3 -4.40 -12.45 6.55
N ILE A 4 -3.55 -12.25 5.56
CA ILE A 4 -2.57 -13.26 5.16
C ILE A 4 -1.56 -13.46 6.29
N LEU A 5 -1.02 -12.37 6.85
CA LEU A 5 -0.10 -12.43 7.96
C LEU A 5 -0.70 -13.11 9.20
N MET A 6 -1.96 -12.80 9.54
CA MET A 6 -2.66 -13.46 10.66
C MET A 6 -2.83 -14.96 10.43
N ARG A 7 -3.20 -15.39 9.22
CA ARG A 7 -3.27 -16.82 8.88
C ARG A 7 -1.93 -17.51 9.07
N GLN A 8 -0.83 -16.88 8.65
CA GLN A 8 0.52 -17.42 8.85
C GLN A 8 0.88 -17.55 10.33
N ALA A 9 0.50 -16.56 11.14
CA ALA A 9 0.75 -16.61 12.58
C ALA A 9 -0.03 -17.73 13.29
N LEU A 10 -1.28 -17.97 12.88
CA LEU A 10 -2.13 -19.03 13.44
C LEU A 10 -1.66 -20.45 13.09
N THR A 11 -0.95 -20.62 11.97
CA THR A 11 -0.48 -21.94 11.49
C THR A 11 1.01 -22.17 11.74
N ARG A 12 1.68 -21.28 12.48
CA ARG A 12 3.15 -21.29 12.66
C ARG A 12 3.71 -22.57 13.28
N GLU A 13 2.92 -23.29 14.07
CA GLU A 13 3.31 -24.55 14.70
C GLU A 13 3.35 -25.72 13.69
N VAL A 14 2.70 -25.56 12.54
CA VAL A 14 2.57 -26.58 11.49
C VAL A 14 3.37 -26.22 10.26
N ILE A 15 3.34 -24.93 9.87
CA ILE A 15 3.97 -24.42 8.66
C ILE A 15 4.75 -23.16 9.02
N ALA A 16 6.01 -23.08 8.58
CA ALA A 16 6.84 -21.90 8.79
C ALA A 16 6.14 -20.62 8.21
N PRO A 17 5.96 -19.56 9.00
CA PRO A 17 5.26 -18.37 8.56
C PRO A 17 6.05 -17.63 7.48
N MET A 18 5.35 -17.12 6.49
CA MET A 18 5.93 -16.25 5.48
C MET A 18 6.23 -14.86 6.04
N PRO A 19 7.36 -14.25 5.68
CA PRO A 19 7.67 -12.86 6.03
C PRO A 19 6.64 -11.89 5.44
N LEU A 20 6.56 -10.70 6.03
CA LEU A 20 5.55 -9.69 5.68
C LEU A 20 5.67 -9.22 4.22
N ASP A 21 6.88 -9.04 3.70
CA ASP A 21 7.13 -8.69 2.30
C ASP A 21 6.59 -9.75 1.33
N ILE A 22 6.74 -11.04 1.64
CA ILE A 22 6.13 -12.13 0.86
C ILE A 22 4.60 -12.07 0.96
N CYS A 23 4.03 -11.77 2.15
CA CYS A 23 2.58 -11.55 2.28
C CYS A 23 2.09 -10.37 1.43
N VAL A 24 2.89 -9.31 1.28
CA VAL A 24 2.60 -8.20 0.36
C VAL A 24 2.58 -8.68 -1.08
N GLY A 25 3.58 -9.45 -1.51
CA GLY A 25 3.64 -10.04 -2.85
C GLY A 25 2.44 -10.94 -3.17
N HIS A 26 2.05 -11.82 -2.25
CA HIS A 26 0.82 -12.63 -2.37
C HIS A 26 -0.44 -11.77 -2.52
N SER A 27 -0.52 -10.67 -1.75
CA SER A 27 -1.63 -9.72 -1.85
C SER A 27 -1.69 -9.06 -3.23
N GLN A 28 -0.54 -8.67 -3.78
CA GLN A 28 -0.47 -8.12 -5.14
C GLN A 28 -0.98 -9.13 -6.17
N GLY A 29 -0.46 -10.36 -6.16
CA GLY A 29 -0.84 -11.40 -7.11
C GLY A 29 -2.33 -11.75 -7.06
N GLY A 30 -2.87 -11.96 -5.85
CA GLY A 30 -4.27 -12.32 -5.68
C GLY A 30 -5.25 -11.22 -6.10
N ILE A 31 -4.96 -9.95 -5.76
CA ILE A 31 -5.79 -8.81 -6.17
C ILE A 31 -5.64 -8.54 -7.66
N ALA A 32 -4.42 -8.63 -8.19
CA ALA A 32 -4.15 -8.44 -9.61
C ALA A 32 -4.92 -9.43 -10.48
N TYR A 33 -4.97 -10.70 -10.11
CA TYR A 33 -5.74 -11.70 -10.83
C TYR A 33 -7.21 -11.27 -11.01
N LEU A 34 -7.86 -10.84 -9.93
CA LEU A 34 -9.24 -10.39 -9.97
C LEU A 34 -9.42 -9.11 -10.80
N LEU A 35 -8.51 -8.14 -10.65
CA LEU A 35 -8.58 -6.87 -11.37
C LEU A 35 -8.34 -7.06 -12.87
N VAL A 36 -7.33 -7.84 -13.27
CA VAL A 36 -7.05 -8.13 -14.69
C VAL A 36 -8.28 -8.76 -15.34
N GLN A 37 -8.84 -9.80 -14.72
CA GLN A 37 -10.01 -10.48 -15.23
C GLN A 37 -11.22 -9.53 -15.39
N ALA A 38 -11.51 -8.73 -14.36
CA ALA A 38 -12.63 -7.79 -14.39
C ALA A 38 -12.44 -6.71 -15.47
N MET A 39 -11.23 -6.16 -15.58
CA MET A 39 -10.92 -5.13 -16.57
C MET A 39 -10.93 -5.67 -17.99
N GLU A 40 -10.39 -6.87 -18.24
CA GLU A 40 -10.46 -7.50 -19.56
C GLU A 40 -11.89 -7.78 -20.00
N ASN A 41 -12.77 -8.22 -19.09
CA ASN A 41 -14.18 -8.41 -19.38
C ASN A 41 -14.87 -7.08 -19.73
N ALA A 42 -14.64 -6.02 -18.95
CA ALA A 42 -15.17 -4.69 -19.24
C ALA A 42 -14.66 -4.12 -20.58
N LEU A 43 -13.39 -4.38 -20.93
CA LEU A 43 -12.84 -3.98 -22.22
C LEU A 43 -13.49 -4.71 -23.39
N ARG A 44 -13.80 -6.01 -23.25
CA ARG A 44 -14.54 -6.77 -24.27
C ARG A 44 -15.96 -6.24 -24.46
N GLU A 45 -16.65 -5.93 -23.37
CA GLU A 45 -18.00 -5.32 -23.42
C GLU A 45 -17.99 -3.93 -24.09
N ALA A 46 -16.86 -3.21 -23.99
CA ALA A 46 -16.65 -1.90 -24.61
C ALA A 46 -16.03 -1.98 -26.02
N ASP A 47 -15.93 -3.15 -26.63
CA ASP A 47 -15.28 -3.40 -27.93
C ASP A 47 -13.85 -2.81 -28.02
N SER A 48 -13.13 -2.80 -26.90
CA SER A 48 -11.77 -2.27 -26.82
C SER A 48 -10.73 -3.36 -27.04
N SER A 49 -9.77 -3.10 -27.91
CA SER A 49 -8.63 -3.98 -28.17
C SER A 49 -7.45 -3.80 -27.21
N ARG A 50 -7.59 -2.98 -26.18
CA ARG A 50 -6.52 -2.75 -25.18
C ARG A 50 -6.27 -4.00 -24.34
N HIS A 51 -5.02 -4.18 -23.96
CA HIS A 51 -4.60 -5.24 -23.04
C HIS A 51 -4.47 -4.73 -21.62
N VAL A 52 -4.60 -5.63 -20.65
CA VAL A 52 -4.34 -5.37 -19.22
C VAL A 52 -3.15 -6.23 -18.79
N ALA A 53 -2.20 -5.64 -18.10
CA ALA A 53 -1.07 -6.35 -17.51
C ALA A 53 -0.88 -5.96 -16.05
N CYS A 54 -0.52 -6.93 -15.21
CA CYS A 54 -0.10 -6.66 -13.84
C CYS A 54 1.39 -6.93 -13.69
N LEU A 55 2.09 -6.00 -13.04
CA LEU A 55 3.48 -6.14 -12.65
C LEU A 55 3.59 -6.25 -11.13
N LEU A 56 4.13 -7.36 -10.64
CA LEU A 56 4.58 -7.44 -9.26
C LEU A 56 5.65 -6.37 -9.05
N THR A 57 5.31 -5.39 -8.23
CA THR A 57 6.12 -4.17 -8.12
C THR A 57 6.90 -4.17 -6.81
N GLN A 58 8.22 -4.21 -6.89
CA GLN A 58 9.12 -3.93 -5.78
C GLN A 58 9.35 -2.43 -5.67
N VAL A 59 9.42 -1.94 -4.44
CA VAL A 59 9.66 -0.51 -4.16
C VAL A 59 10.77 -0.40 -3.12
N GLU A 60 11.83 0.32 -3.49
CA GLU A 60 12.97 0.53 -2.61
C GLU A 60 12.63 1.55 -1.52
N VAL A 61 13.08 1.26 -0.31
CA VAL A 61 13.00 2.11 0.86
C VAL A 61 14.38 2.23 1.50
N GLU A 62 14.61 3.31 2.25
CA GLU A 62 15.86 3.50 2.98
C GLU A 62 15.93 2.56 4.19
N GLU A 63 17.06 1.86 4.36
CA GLU A 63 17.28 0.93 5.47
C GLU A 63 17.16 1.62 6.83
N ASN A 64 17.56 2.89 6.91
CA ASN A 64 17.57 3.69 8.14
C ASN A 64 16.32 4.55 8.31
N ASP A 65 15.25 4.31 7.55
CA ASP A 65 14.01 5.07 7.70
C ASP A 65 13.48 4.95 9.13
N PRO A 66 13.19 6.08 9.81
CA PRO A 66 12.71 6.09 11.21
C PRO A 66 11.41 5.29 11.41
N ALA A 67 10.62 5.06 10.36
CA ALA A 67 9.41 4.25 10.44
C ALA A 67 9.68 2.80 10.88
N PHE A 68 10.88 2.26 10.66
CA PHE A 68 11.25 0.93 11.16
C PHE A 68 11.31 0.87 12.69
N LYS A 69 11.66 1.97 13.33
CA LYS A 69 11.72 2.08 14.82
C LYS A 69 10.34 2.34 15.42
N VAL A 70 9.50 3.09 14.70
CA VAL A 70 8.17 3.53 15.19
C VAL A 70 7.09 3.08 14.19
N PRO A 71 6.59 1.83 14.29
CA PRO A 71 5.50 1.34 13.46
C PRO A 71 4.21 2.15 13.66
N THR A 72 3.60 2.58 12.54
CA THR A 72 2.38 3.41 12.55
C THR A 72 1.32 2.94 11.55
N LYS A 73 1.67 2.11 10.57
CA LYS A 73 0.74 1.67 9.53
C LYS A 73 -0.19 0.59 10.07
N PHE A 74 -1.47 0.92 10.20
CA PHE A 74 -2.49 -0.05 10.57
C PHE A 74 -2.74 -1.07 9.46
N ILE A 75 -2.74 -2.36 9.80
CA ILE A 75 -3.09 -3.46 8.90
C ILE A 75 -4.01 -4.45 9.59
N GLY A 76 -4.73 -5.26 8.80
CA GLY A 76 -5.59 -6.33 9.31
C GLY A 76 -6.93 -5.85 9.85
N GLU A 77 -7.53 -6.68 10.69
CA GLU A 77 -8.85 -6.48 11.28
C GLU A 77 -8.78 -5.63 12.56
N PHE A 78 -9.95 -5.23 13.03
CA PHE A 78 -10.13 -4.60 14.34
C PHE A 78 -10.36 -5.66 15.40
N TYR A 79 -9.78 -5.43 16.58
CA TYR A 79 -9.86 -6.30 17.75
C TYR A 79 -10.32 -5.51 18.96
N ALA A 80 -10.99 -6.19 19.91
CA ALA A 80 -11.19 -5.67 21.25
C ALA A 80 -9.83 -5.58 21.98
N LYS A 81 -9.74 -4.72 22.99
CA LYS A 81 -8.49 -4.47 23.73
C LYS A 81 -7.86 -5.74 24.29
N ASP A 82 -8.66 -6.58 24.95
CA ASP A 82 -8.16 -7.81 25.59
C ASP A 82 -7.65 -8.82 24.56
N GLU A 83 -8.32 -8.92 23.41
CA GLU A 83 -7.91 -9.76 22.29
C GLU A 83 -6.61 -9.23 21.66
N ALA A 84 -6.49 -7.91 21.49
CA ALA A 84 -5.26 -7.29 21.00
C ALA A 84 -4.06 -7.59 21.88
N HIS A 85 -4.21 -7.46 23.22
CA HIS A 85 -3.15 -7.80 24.16
C HIS A 85 -2.80 -9.31 24.15
N LYS A 86 -3.78 -10.18 23.89
CA LYS A 86 -3.52 -11.62 23.70
C LYS A 86 -2.67 -11.84 22.44
N ILE A 87 -3.03 -11.21 21.33
CA ILE A 87 -2.29 -11.27 20.05
C ILE A 87 -0.86 -10.77 20.25
N GLU A 88 -0.65 -9.68 20.98
CA GLU A 88 0.70 -9.17 21.30
C GLU A 88 1.55 -10.20 22.03
N ARG A 89 1.00 -10.83 23.07
CA ARG A 89 1.73 -11.82 23.89
C ARG A 89 2.02 -13.11 23.13
N GLU A 90 1.06 -13.61 22.37
CA GLU A 90 1.14 -14.93 21.73
C GLU A 90 1.84 -14.89 20.37
N MET A 91 1.67 -13.79 19.61
CA MET A 91 2.17 -13.68 18.23
C MET A 91 3.30 -12.67 18.06
N GLY A 92 3.58 -11.84 19.07
CA GLY A 92 4.60 -10.80 19.03
C GLY A 92 4.25 -9.62 18.12
N PHE A 93 2.98 -9.47 17.73
CA PHE A 93 2.54 -8.35 16.92
C PHE A 93 2.45 -7.07 17.77
N LYS A 94 2.79 -5.94 17.19
CA LYS A 94 2.56 -4.63 17.84
C LYS A 94 1.15 -4.18 17.54
N MET A 95 0.34 -3.97 18.59
CA MET A 95 -1.03 -3.50 18.45
C MET A 95 -1.15 -2.05 18.89
N LYS A 96 -1.98 -1.26 18.22
CA LYS A 96 -2.32 0.12 18.63
C LYS A 96 -3.81 0.35 18.49
N GLU A 97 -4.33 1.20 19.37
CA GLU A 97 -5.70 1.66 19.27
C GLU A 97 -5.85 2.67 18.12
N GLU A 98 -6.85 2.42 17.28
CA GLU A 98 -7.34 3.40 16.32
C GLU A 98 -8.58 4.05 16.96
N PRO A 99 -8.53 5.32 17.34
CA PRO A 99 -9.57 5.95 18.16
C PRO A 99 -10.98 5.77 17.58
N GLY A 100 -11.91 5.33 18.42
CA GLY A 100 -13.30 5.10 18.03
C GLY A 100 -13.57 3.85 17.19
N ARG A 101 -12.52 3.06 16.84
CA ARG A 101 -12.66 1.89 15.97
C ARG A 101 -12.15 0.57 16.57
N GLY A 102 -11.27 0.64 17.57
CA GLY A 102 -10.67 -0.54 18.21
C GLY A 102 -9.18 -0.67 17.95
N TRP A 103 -8.62 -1.83 18.25
CA TRP A 103 -7.19 -2.11 18.16
C TRP A 103 -6.83 -2.82 16.86
N ARG A 104 -5.68 -2.45 16.29
CA ARG A 104 -5.15 -3.08 15.07
C ARG A 104 -3.65 -3.32 15.16
N HIS A 105 -3.19 -4.28 14.37
CA HIS A 105 -1.77 -4.51 14.16
C HIS A 105 -1.15 -3.31 13.44
N VAL A 106 0.00 -2.83 13.94
CA VAL A 106 0.80 -1.77 13.30
C VAL A 106 2.14 -2.30 12.84
N VAL A 107 2.53 -1.88 11.64
CA VAL A 107 3.79 -2.25 11.01
C VAL A 107 4.55 -1.01 10.55
N PRO A 108 5.88 -1.11 10.30
CA PRO A 108 6.66 -0.05 9.69
C PRO A 108 6.07 0.38 8.34
N SER A 109 6.07 1.69 8.06
CA SER A 109 5.65 2.24 6.78
C SER A 109 6.69 3.27 6.29
N PRO A 110 7.85 2.80 5.82
CA PRO A 110 8.90 3.66 5.30
C PRO A 110 8.46 4.37 4.02
N LYS A 111 9.10 5.51 3.73
CA LYS A 111 8.83 6.27 2.51
C LYS A 111 9.40 5.54 1.27
N PRO A 112 8.64 5.47 0.16
CA PRO A 112 9.15 4.92 -1.09
C PRO A 112 10.22 5.86 -1.69
N CYS A 113 11.36 5.29 -2.09
CA CYS A 113 12.46 6.05 -2.70
C CYS A 113 12.57 5.79 -4.20
N HIS A 114 12.37 4.55 -4.63
CA HIS A 114 12.50 4.15 -6.01
C HIS A 114 11.57 2.99 -6.34
N ILE A 115 10.92 3.06 -7.50
CA ILE A 115 10.07 1.97 -8.00
C ILE A 115 10.92 1.13 -8.94
N CYS A 116 11.12 -0.12 -8.55
CA CYS A 116 11.88 -1.05 -9.38
C CYS A 116 11.13 -1.30 -10.69
N ASP A 117 11.89 -1.41 -11.77
CA ASP A 117 11.36 -1.73 -13.09
C ASP A 117 10.28 -0.75 -13.61
N ILE A 118 10.30 0.51 -13.14
CA ILE A 118 9.37 1.57 -13.57
C ILE A 118 9.40 1.80 -15.08
N SER A 119 10.53 1.55 -15.74
CA SER A 119 10.68 1.61 -17.19
C SER A 119 9.77 0.61 -17.92
N LEU A 120 9.51 -0.57 -17.33
CA LEU A 120 8.57 -1.54 -17.90
C LEU A 120 7.13 -1.03 -17.85
N VAL A 121 6.74 -0.39 -16.73
CA VAL A 121 5.45 0.29 -16.61
C VAL A 121 5.30 1.33 -17.72
N GLN A 122 6.34 2.15 -17.93
CA GLN A 122 6.34 3.18 -18.96
C GLN A 122 6.19 2.61 -20.37
N VAL A 123 6.98 1.61 -20.72
CA VAL A 123 6.94 0.99 -22.06
C VAL A 123 5.58 0.38 -22.36
N LEU A 124 5.00 -0.35 -21.40
CA LEU A 124 3.68 -0.97 -21.57
C LEU A 124 2.60 0.10 -21.71
N ALA A 125 2.59 1.12 -20.85
CA ALA A 125 1.63 2.21 -20.89
C ALA A 125 1.71 3.00 -22.21
N GLN A 126 2.91 3.29 -22.70
CA GLN A 126 3.12 3.96 -23.99
C GLN A 126 2.61 3.16 -25.19
N ARG A 127 2.53 1.84 -25.06
CA ARG A 127 1.93 0.94 -26.07
C ARG A 127 0.43 0.77 -25.91
N GLY A 128 -0.21 1.54 -25.03
CA GLY A 128 -1.67 1.50 -24.81
C GLY A 128 -2.15 0.41 -23.85
N THR A 129 -1.24 -0.36 -23.23
CA THR A 129 -1.60 -1.35 -22.21
C THR A 129 -2.07 -0.64 -20.93
N ILE A 130 -3.13 -1.13 -20.32
CA ILE A 130 -3.53 -0.74 -18.97
C ILE A 130 -2.64 -1.51 -18.00
N VAL A 131 -1.84 -0.78 -17.21
CA VAL A 131 -0.87 -1.40 -16.31
C VAL A 131 -1.30 -1.29 -14.86
N ILE A 132 -1.41 -2.43 -14.19
CA ILE A 132 -1.63 -2.53 -12.74
C ILE A 132 -0.26 -2.70 -12.09
N ALA A 133 0.17 -1.72 -11.32
CA ALA A 133 1.48 -1.72 -10.66
C ALA A 133 1.38 -1.07 -9.27
N GLY A 134 2.38 -1.29 -8.41
CA GLY A 134 2.46 -0.68 -7.09
C GLY A 134 1.36 -1.11 -6.11
N GLY A 135 0.72 -2.26 -6.33
CA GLY A 135 -0.37 -2.76 -5.50
C GLY A 135 0.00 -2.80 -4.02
N GLY A 136 -0.88 -2.24 -3.15
CA GLY A 136 -0.65 -2.15 -1.71
C GLY A 136 0.50 -1.24 -1.28
N GLY A 137 1.08 -0.46 -2.18
CA GLY A 137 2.26 0.39 -1.98
C GLY A 137 3.56 -0.21 -2.53
N GLY A 138 3.52 -1.41 -3.07
CA GLY A 138 4.69 -2.16 -3.54
C GLY A 138 5.27 -3.11 -2.49
N ILE A 139 6.04 -4.09 -2.94
CA ILE A 139 6.78 -5.00 -2.08
C ILE A 139 8.02 -4.25 -1.59
N PRO A 140 8.15 -4.01 -0.26
CA PRO A 140 9.26 -3.23 0.27
C PRO A 140 10.58 -3.98 0.18
N VAL A 141 11.57 -3.33 -0.43
CA VAL A 141 12.93 -3.87 -0.54
C VAL A 141 13.94 -2.78 -0.19
N ILE A 142 15.10 -3.19 0.32
CA ILE A 142 16.26 -2.33 0.44
C ILE A 142 17.33 -2.79 -0.54
N ARG A 143 18.11 -1.82 -1.02
CA ARG A 143 19.23 -2.08 -1.93
C ARG A 143 20.51 -2.20 -1.14
N GLY A 144 21.11 -3.38 -1.16
CA GLY A 144 22.42 -3.64 -0.58
C GLY A 144 23.59 -3.37 -1.53
N PRO A 145 24.79 -3.75 -1.12
CA PRO A 145 25.97 -3.65 -1.96
C PRO A 145 25.79 -4.34 -3.32
N LYS A 146 26.43 -3.78 -4.36
CA LYS A 146 26.34 -4.29 -5.75
C LYS A 146 24.90 -4.31 -6.32
N GLY A 147 23.95 -3.58 -5.72
CA GLY A 147 22.57 -3.51 -6.20
C GLY A 147 21.69 -4.72 -5.84
N VAL A 148 22.16 -5.63 -4.98
CA VAL A 148 21.39 -6.77 -4.53
C VAL A 148 20.22 -6.27 -3.67
N ARG A 149 19.00 -6.69 -3.99
CA ARG A 149 17.79 -6.33 -3.25
C ARG A 149 17.44 -7.41 -2.24
N ARG A 150 16.94 -7.00 -1.08
CA ARG A 150 16.34 -7.91 -0.09
C ARG A 150 15.02 -7.35 0.43
N GLY A 151 14.03 -8.21 0.63
CA GLY A 151 12.75 -7.82 1.23
C GLY A 151 12.91 -7.37 2.68
N VAL A 152 12.00 -6.51 3.14
CA VAL A 152 11.98 -6.02 4.52
C VAL A 152 10.57 -6.06 5.12
N GLN A 153 10.51 -6.19 6.45
CA GLN A 153 9.26 -6.31 7.20
C GLN A 153 8.55 -4.95 7.32
N ALA A 154 7.86 -4.54 6.27
CA ALA A 154 7.17 -3.26 6.18
C ALA A 154 5.95 -3.32 5.24
N VAL A 155 5.10 -2.30 5.28
CA VAL A 155 4.03 -2.05 4.30
C VAL A 155 4.09 -0.59 3.90
N ILE A 156 4.47 -0.32 2.66
CA ILE A 156 4.57 1.04 2.12
C ILE A 156 3.17 1.65 1.95
N ASP A 157 3.08 2.97 2.04
CA ASP A 157 1.84 3.67 1.75
C ASP A 157 1.59 3.76 0.23
N LYS A 158 0.42 3.28 -0.21
CA LYS A 158 0.08 3.21 -1.64
C LYS A 158 -0.05 4.58 -2.30
N ASP A 159 -0.50 5.59 -1.54
CA ASP A 159 -0.71 6.93 -2.07
C ASP A 159 0.64 7.60 -2.33
N LEU A 160 1.63 7.40 -1.44
CA LEU A 160 3.00 7.85 -1.64
C LEU A 160 3.66 7.15 -2.84
N THR A 161 3.48 5.85 -2.98
CA THR A 161 3.99 5.10 -4.13
C THR A 161 3.35 5.56 -5.43
N SER A 162 2.04 5.80 -5.44
CA SER A 162 1.33 6.28 -6.62
C SER A 162 1.78 7.68 -7.02
N ALA A 163 2.00 8.57 -6.06
CA ALA A 163 2.54 9.90 -6.30
C ALA A 163 3.96 9.84 -6.86
N LEU A 164 4.83 8.99 -6.30
CA LEU A 164 6.17 8.77 -6.81
C LEU A 164 6.14 8.23 -8.24
N MET A 165 5.28 7.26 -8.53
CA MET A 165 5.09 6.70 -9.87
C MET A 165 4.62 7.76 -10.86
N ALA A 166 3.62 8.56 -10.49
CA ALA A 166 3.10 9.63 -11.33
C ALA A 166 4.19 10.66 -11.67
N ASN A 167 4.99 11.06 -10.67
CA ASN A 167 6.10 11.99 -10.87
C ASN A 167 7.17 11.44 -11.81
N VAL A 168 7.61 10.20 -11.60
CA VAL A 168 8.66 9.57 -12.44
C VAL A 168 8.20 9.38 -13.88
N LEU A 169 6.93 9.02 -14.07
CA LEU A 169 6.33 8.81 -15.40
C LEU A 169 5.85 10.12 -16.07
N GLY A 170 5.92 11.25 -15.39
CA GLY A 170 5.44 12.54 -15.91
C GLY A 170 3.91 12.59 -16.10
N ILE A 171 3.16 11.86 -15.28
CA ILE A 171 1.69 11.79 -15.35
C ILE A 171 1.10 13.12 -14.85
N LYS A 172 0.22 13.72 -15.64
CA LYS A 172 -0.40 15.01 -15.32
C LYS A 172 -1.66 14.90 -14.44
N LEU A 173 -2.27 13.72 -14.39
CA LEU A 173 -3.49 13.49 -13.61
C LEU A 173 -3.31 12.25 -12.74
N LEU A 174 -3.36 12.42 -11.42
CA LEU A 174 -3.45 11.33 -10.45
C LEU A 174 -4.85 11.34 -9.82
N MET A 175 -5.57 10.22 -9.95
CA MET A 175 -6.89 10.04 -9.35
C MET A 175 -6.78 9.05 -8.20
N ILE A 176 -7.25 9.45 -7.02
CA ILE A 176 -7.30 8.59 -5.81
C ILE A 176 -8.77 8.29 -5.51
N LEU A 177 -9.18 7.04 -5.72
CA LEU A 177 -10.52 6.57 -5.35
C LEU A 177 -10.59 6.32 -3.85
N THR A 178 -11.55 6.96 -3.18
CA THR A 178 -11.71 6.92 -1.73
C THR A 178 -13.19 6.80 -1.34
N ALA A 179 -13.44 6.40 -0.09
CA ALA A 179 -14.80 6.22 0.44
C ALA A 179 -15.48 7.55 0.87
N VAL A 180 -14.77 8.67 0.82
CA VAL A 180 -15.32 9.99 1.14
C VAL A 180 -15.47 10.82 -0.13
N PRO A 181 -16.49 11.68 -0.23
CA PRO A 181 -16.74 12.46 -1.43
C PRO A 181 -15.71 13.55 -1.68
N LYS A 182 -15.14 14.11 -0.62
CA LYS A 182 -14.18 15.23 -0.68
C LYS A 182 -13.12 15.13 0.41
N VAL A 183 -12.02 15.83 0.20
CA VAL A 183 -11.07 16.13 1.28
C VAL A 183 -11.74 17.09 2.26
N ALA A 184 -11.50 16.91 3.56
CA ALA A 184 -12.06 17.78 4.58
C ALA A 184 -11.00 18.22 5.58
N ILE A 185 -11.07 19.45 6.04
CA ILE A 185 -10.36 19.93 7.23
C ILE A 185 -11.21 19.73 8.48
N ASN A 186 -10.59 19.59 9.65
CA ASN A 186 -11.23 19.30 10.93
C ASN A 186 -12.17 18.07 10.86
N TYR A 187 -11.74 17.03 10.13
CA TYR A 187 -12.53 15.83 9.88
C TYR A 187 -13.02 15.18 11.18
N GLY A 188 -14.31 14.80 11.19
CA GLY A 188 -14.94 14.16 12.34
C GLY A 188 -15.29 15.09 13.52
N THR A 189 -15.15 16.41 13.35
CA THR A 189 -15.52 17.40 14.36
C THR A 189 -16.74 18.22 13.92
N SER A 190 -17.34 18.99 14.85
CA SER A 190 -18.41 19.94 14.52
C SER A 190 -17.98 21.11 13.62
N LYS A 191 -16.67 21.25 13.39
CA LYS A 191 -16.09 22.27 12.50
C LYS A 191 -15.58 21.67 11.19
N GLN A 192 -15.99 20.45 10.84
CA GLN A 192 -15.60 19.81 9.57
C GLN A 192 -16.06 20.68 8.39
N GLN A 193 -15.15 20.92 7.47
CA GLN A 193 -15.41 21.64 6.22
C GLN A 193 -14.86 20.82 5.06
N GLU A 194 -15.71 20.49 4.10
CA GLU A 194 -15.33 19.84 2.85
C GLU A 194 -14.71 20.85 1.87
N LEU A 195 -13.69 20.41 1.14
CA LEU A 195 -12.95 21.22 0.21
C LEU A 195 -13.14 20.68 -1.21
N ASP A 196 -13.61 21.54 -2.12
CA ASP A 196 -13.79 21.20 -3.53
C ASP A 196 -12.49 21.28 -4.31
N GLN A 197 -11.64 22.24 -3.96
CA GLN A 197 -10.39 22.53 -4.63
C GLN A 197 -9.39 23.08 -3.62
N LEU A 198 -8.14 22.72 -3.79
CA LEU A 198 -7.00 23.24 -3.06
C LEU A 198 -5.88 23.49 -4.05
N ASP A 199 -5.26 24.64 -3.97
CA ASP A 199 -3.99 24.87 -4.64
C ASP A 199 -2.81 24.40 -3.76
N LEU A 200 -1.61 24.43 -4.35
CA LEU A 200 -0.41 23.93 -3.66
C LEU A 200 -0.02 24.79 -2.44
N LEU A 201 -0.33 26.10 -2.45
CA LEU A 201 -0.02 27.01 -1.35
C LEU A 201 -0.98 26.78 -0.19
N GLU A 202 -2.27 26.64 -0.47
CA GLU A 202 -3.31 26.30 0.49
C GLU A 202 -3.02 24.95 1.15
N LEU A 203 -2.65 23.92 0.35
CA LEU A 203 -2.30 22.62 0.88
C LEU A 203 -1.11 22.67 1.84
N LYS A 204 -0.07 23.45 1.50
CA LYS A 204 1.09 23.64 2.38
C LYS A 204 0.73 24.35 3.68
N ALA A 205 -0.17 25.32 3.63
CA ALA A 205 -0.64 26.04 4.82
C ALA A 205 -1.42 25.13 5.80
N LEU A 206 -2.11 24.12 5.28
CA LEU A 206 -2.84 23.13 6.10
C LEU A 206 -1.96 22.06 6.74
N GLN A 207 -0.69 21.93 6.33
CA GLN A 207 0.26 20.96 6.87
C GLN A 207 1.07 21.49 8.07
N ASN A 208 1.03 22.79 8.35
CA ASN A 208 1.68 23.47 9.47
C ASN A 208 0.70 23.69 10.63
#